data_2d2d96495e7d0b64bd5f855f48b3bda0
#
_entry.id   2d2d96495e7d0b64bd5f855f48b3bda0
#
_cell.length_a   1.000
_cell.length_b   1.000
_cell.length_c   1.000
_cell.angle_alpha   90.00
_cell.angle_beta   90.00
_cell.angle_gamma   90.00
#
_symmetry.space_group_name_H-M   'P 1'
#
loop_
_entity.id
_entity.type
_entity.pdbx_description
1 polymer ?
#
loop_
_entity_poly.entity_id
_entity_poly.type
_entity_poly.pdbx_seq_one_letter_code
_entity_poly.pdbx_strand_id
1 'polypeptide(L)'
;MRDRSFFDRRALPAVCAAAQLCSGAPLAVPAGAEPAPIKIAVFDFELDDSSAGAGIAGDPAADLVQLDRVTSEARRVISDSGRYRLVDVASAAGEGVKSRSLRQCNGCEAAIALKLGADQSFVGVVTRISRTEYVVRFQIRDARTGAPIIARQSDLRIGADYSWNRGAASLINSGLLDNR
;
A
#
# COMPACT_ATOMS: atom_id res chain seq x y z
N MET A 1 -80.55 7.52 56.54
CA MET A 1 -81.62 6.71 55.91
C MET A 1 -80.92 5.67 55.11
N ARG A 2 -80.77 4.48 55.63
CA ARG A 2 -81.26 3.21 55.06
C ARG A 2 -80.73 2.89 53.67
N ASP A 3 -80.19 1.80 53.28
CA ASP A 3 -80.22 0.44 53.91
C ASP A 3 -79.35 -0.50 53.04
N ARG A 4 -78.65 -1.43 53.69
CA ARG A 4 -78.42 -2.84 53.35
C ARG A 4 -78.02 -3.31 51.98
N SER A 5 -76.81 -3.80 51.87
CA SER A 5 -76.50 -5.29 51.82
C SER A 5 -76.93 -5.98 50.54
N PHE A 6 -76.02 -6.65 49.88
CA PHE A 6 -76.11 -8.07 49.64
C PHE A 6 -74.74 -8.67 49.24
N PHE A 7 -74.36 -9.70 49.93
CA PHE A 7 -73.32 -10.64 49.65
C PHE A 7 -73.59 -11.38 48.34
N ASP A 8 -72.56 -11.57 47.52
CA ASP A 8 -72.45 -12.90 46.94
C ASP A 8 -71.01 -13.25 46.65
N ARG A 9 -70.61 -14.41 47.12
CA ARG A 9 -69.35 -15.10 46.87
C ARG A 9 -69.50 -15.84 45.57
N ARG A 10 -68.46 -15.76 44.71
CA ARG A 10 -68.05 -16.89 43.85
C ARG A 10 -66.69 -16.68 43.20
N ALA A 11 -65.83 -17.68 43.54
CA ALA A 11 -64.92 -18.36 42.64
C ALA A 11 -63.72 -17.58 41.99
N LEU A 12 -62.58 -17.84 42.57
CA LEU A 12 -61.28 -17.74 41.87
C LEU A 12 -61.18 -18.71 40.68
N PRO A 13 -60.56 -18.35 39.61
CA PRO A 13 -59.64 -19.25 38.93
C PRO A 13 -58.21 -18.73 38.96
N ALA A 14 -57.33 -19.64 39.31
CA ALA A 14 -55.89 -19.51 39.18
C ALA A 14 -55.49 -19.24 37.71
N VAL A 15 -54.85 -18.10 37.48
CA VAL A 15 -54.21 -17.83 36.18
C VAL A 15 -52.72 -18.09 36.35
N CYS A 16 -52.25 -19.14 35.69
CA CYS A 16 -50.87 -19.50 35.54
C CYS A 16 -50.08 -18.34 34.95
N ALA A 17 -49.09 -17.83 35.68
CA ALA A 17 -48.08 -16.94 35.17
C ALA A 17 -47.12 -17.76 34.30
N ALA A 18 -47.28 -17.68 32.97
CA ALA A 18 -46.31 -18.15 32.03
C ALA A 18 -45.15 -17.13 31.96
N ALA A 19 -44.06 -17.44 32.65
CA ALA A 19 -42.81 -16.71 32.52
C ALA A 19 -42.21 -16.98 31.12
N GLN A 20 -42.39 -16.06 30.19
CA GLN A 20 -41.68 -16.08 28.91
C GLN A 20 -40.23 -15.67 29.14
N LEU A 21 -39.34 -16.66 29.18
CA LEU A 21 -37.89 -16.48 29.06
C LEU A 21 -37.60 -15.96 27.64
N CYS A 22 -37.46 -14.64 27.50
CA CYS A 22 -36.87 -14.05 26.31
C CYS A 22 -35.37 -14.42 26.27
N SER A 23 -35.07 -15.53 25.61
CA SER A 23 -33.71 -15.86 25.22
C SER A 23 -33.25 -14.85 24.17
N GLY A 24 -32.67 -13.74 24.60
CA GLY A 24 -31.95 -12.79 23.72
C GLY A 24 -30.71 -13.48 23.17
N ALA A 25 -30.81 -14.03 21.97
CA ALA A 25 -29.61 -14.44 21.23
C ALA A 25 -28.77 -13.19 20.98
N PRO A 26 -27.46 -13.17 21.32
CA PRO A 26 -26.59 -12.06 20.96
C PRO A 26 -26.50 -12.03 19.44
N LEU A 27 -26.93 -10.92 18.84
CA LEU A 27 -26.65 -10.62 17.44
C LEU A 27 -25.12 -10.52 17.31
N ALA A 28 -24.50 -11.57 16.77
CA ALA A 28 -23.10 -11.53 16.38
C ALA A 28 -22.95 -10.43 15.31
N VAL A 29 -22.37 -9.30 15.67
CA VAL A 29 -21.94 -8.27 14.72
C VAL A 29 -20.90 -8.94 13.83
N PRO A 30 -21.09 -9.01 12.49
CA PRO A 30 -20.05 -9.55 11.62
C PRO A 30 -18.80 -8.69 11.82
N ALA A 31 -17.71 -9.32 12.26
CA ALA A 31 -16.40 -8.68 12.28
C ALA A 31 -16.14 -8.15 10.86
N GLY A 32 -16.01 -6.84 10.71
CA GLY A 32 -15.78 -6.20 9.42
C GLY A 32 -14.62 -6.89 8.75
N ALA A 33 -14.84 -7.44 7.56
CA ALA A 33 -13.77 -8.06 6.78
C ALA A 33 -12.70 -6.99 6.52
N GLU A 34 -11.49 -7.25 6.99
CA GLU A 34 -10.35 -6.38 6.71
C GLU A 34 -10.20 -6.22 5.18
N PRO A 35 -10.04 -5.01 4.67
CA PRO A 35 -9.96 -4.81 3.22
C PRO A 35 -8.82 -5.64 2.64
N ALA A 36 -9.08 -6.33 1.54
CA ALA A 36 -8.07 -7.16 0.89
C ALA A 36 -6.87 -6.29 0.46
N PRO A 37 -5.62 -6.78 0.61
CA PRO A 37 -4.45 -6.01 0.26
C PRO A 37 -4.41 -5.69 -1.24
N ILE A 38 -4.00 -4.47 -1.56
CA ILE A 38 -3.88 -3.96 -2.94
C ILE A 38 -2.73 -4.68 -3.64
N LYS A 39 -2.98 -5.24 -4.83
CA LYS A 39 -1.94 -5.86 -5.63
C LYS A 39 -1.08 -4.78 -6.28
N ILE A 40 0.23 -4.80 -6.04
CA ILE A 40 1.14 -3.81 -6.57
C ILE A 40 2.33 -4.46 -7.29
N ALA A 41 2.64 -3.97 -8.50
CA ALA A 41 3.84 -4.33 -9.24
C ALA A 41 4.94 -3.32 -8.91
N VAL A 42 5.96 -3.74 -8.17
CA VAL A 42 7.11 -2.92 -7.81
C VAL A 42 8.24 -3.23 -8.77
N PHE A 43 8.44 -2.35 -9.75
CA PHE A 43 9.53 -2.47 -10.72
C PHE A 43 10.87 -2.13 -10.09
N ASP A 44 11.96 -2.51 -10.77
CA ASP A 44 13.30 -2.19 -10.32
C ASP A 44 13.53 -0.69 -10.31
N PHE A 45 14.24 -0.21 -9.29
CA PHE A 45 14.66 1.18 -9.24
C PHE A 45 15.58 1.51 -10.40
N GLU A 46 15.48 2.74 -10.88
CA GLU A 46 16.21 3.26 -12.02
C GLU A 46 17.16 4.37 -11.56
N LEU A 47 18.31 4.49 -12.24
CA LEU A 47 19.21 5.63 -12.09
C LEU A 47 18.93 6.65 -13.19
N ASP A 48 18.79 7.90 -12.77
CA ASP A 48 18.73 9.07 -13.63
C ASP A 48 19.95 9.92 -13.34
N ASP A 49 21.00 9.77 -14.16
CA ASP A 49 22.26 10.49 -13.95
C ASP A 49 22.23 11.81 -14.71
N SER A 50 21.94 12.89 -14.01
CA SER A 50 21.91 14.26 -14.51
C SER A 50 23.17 15.06 -14.11
N SER A 51 24.16 14.40 -13.51
CA SER A 51 25.41 15.07 -13.15
C SER A 51 26.17 15.56 -14.39
N ALA A 52 26.91 16.69 -14.26
CA ALA A 52 27.70 17.28 -15.31
C ALA A 52 28.95 16.44 -15.68
N GLY A 53 28.81 15.19 -15.80
CA GLY A 53 29.84 14.20 -16.03
C GLY A 53 29.22 12.82 -16.03
N ALA A 54 27.98 12.72 -16.54
CA ALA A 54 27.27 11.46 -16.67
C ALA A 54 28.20 10.40 -17.28
N GLY A 55 28.35 9.27 -16.58
CA GLY A 55 29.31 8.23 -16.93
C GLY A 55 30.75 8.44 -16.41
N ILE A 56 31.09 9.62 -15.87
CA ILE A 56 32.40 9.90 -15.28
C ILE A 56 32.37 9.81 -13.76
N ALA A 57 31.20 10.08 -13.15
CA ALA A 57 31.05 10.23 -11.70
C ALA A 57 30.71 8.93 -10.96
N GLY A 58 30.42 7.83 -11.64
CA GLY A 58 30.04 6.56 -11.04
C GLY A 58 30.59 5.34 -11.75
N ASP A 59 30.65 4.22 -11.04
CA ASP A 59 30.89 2.91 -11.61
C ASP A 59 29.50 2.28 -11.91
N PRO A 60 29.16 2.03 -13.19
CA PRO A 60 27.87 1.46 -13.56
C PRO A 60 27.59 0.10 -12.88
N ALA A 61 28.61 -0.71 -12.63
CA ALA A 61 28.45 -1.99 -11.95
C ALA A 61 28.09 -1.79 -10.47
N ALA A 62 28.77 -0.88 -9.79
CA ALA A 62 28.47 -0.52 -8.41
C ALA A 62 27.05 0.11 -8.28
N ASP A 63 26.67 0.98 -9.22
CA ASP A 63 25.35 1.58 -9.26
C ASP A 63 24.26 0.52 -9.40
N LEU A 64 24.42 -0.48 -10.25
CA LEU A 64 23.45 -1.59 -10.39
C LEU A 64 23.26 -2.35 -9.08
N VAL A 65 24.36 -2.66 -8.37
CA VAL A 65 24.28 -3.31 -7.06
C VAL A 65 23.47 -2.47 -6.05
N GLN A 66 23.65 -1.15 -6.06
CA GLN A 66 22.90 -0.27 -5.17
C GLN A 66 21.42 -0.16 -5.58
N LEU A 67 21.12 -0.15 -6.89
CA LEU A 67 19.74 -0.18 -7.40
C LEU A 67 19.01 -1.48 -7.02
N ASP A 68 19.69 -2.61 -7.03
CA ASP A 68 19.13 -3.88 -6.59
C ASP A 68 18.85 -3.88 -5.08
N ARG A 69 19.72 -3.29 -4.30
CA ARG A 69 19.52 -3.14 -2.84
C ARG A 69 18.32 -2.24 -2.53
N VAL A 70 18.22 -1.09 -3.20
CA VAL A 70 17.09 -0.17 -2.97
C VAL A 70 15.77 -0.78 -3.43
N THR A 71 15.78 -1.53 -4.53
CA THR A 71 14.62 -2.27 -5.01
C THR A 71 14.16 -3.32 -4.01
N SER A 72 15.09 -4.12 -3.50
CA SER A 72 14.81 -5.17 -2.52
C SER A 72 14.26 -4.57 -1.22
N GLU A 73 14.83 -3.47 -0.76
CA GLU A 73 14.35 -2.78 0.44
C GLU A 73 12.95 -2.17 0.24
N ALA A 74 12.68 -1.55 -0.89
CA ALA A 74 11.36 -1.03 -1.22
C ALA A 74 10.29 -2.14 -1.23
N ARG A 75 10.59 -3.26 -1.89
CA ARG A 75 9.70 -4.44 -1.89
C ARG A 75 9.45 -4.96 -0.49
N ARG A 76 10.48 -5.06 0.34
CA ARG A 76 10.36 -5.49 1.73
C ARG A 76 9.45 -4.57 2.53
N VAL A 77 9.70 -3.26 2.53
CA VAL A 77 8.91 -2.27 3.29
C VAL A 77 7.44 -2.25 2.86
N ILE A 78 7.17 -2.32 1.54
CA ILE A 78 5.82 -2.34 1.00
C ILE A 78 5.09 -3.63 1.41
N SER A 79 5.75 -4.78 1.31
CA SER A 79 5.20 -6.09 1.69
C SER A 79 4.90 -6.17 3.19
N ASP A 80 5.84 -5.74 4.03
CA ASP A 80 5.74 -5.81 5.49
C ASP A 80 4.61 -4.92 6.05
N SER A 81 4.14 -3.94 5.27
CA SER A 81 3.03 -3.06 5.66
C SER A 81 1.68 -3.77 5.81
N GLY A 82 1.50 -4.95 5.21
CA GLY A 82 0.23 -5.66 5.13
C GLY A 82 -0.83 -4.99 4.22
N ARG A 83 -0.63 -3.75 3.81
CA ARG A 83 -1.55 -3.00 2.93
C ARG A 83 -1.47 -3.43 1.47
N TYR A 84 -0.31 -3.96 1.08
CA TYR A 84 -0.01 -4.32 -0.30
C TYR A 84 0.40 -5.77 -0.41
N ARG A 85 0.05 -6.38 -1.54
CA ARG A 85 0.54 -7.67 -1.97
C ARG A 85 1.36 -7.50 -3.23
N LEU A 86 2.63 -7.87 -3.16
CA LEU A 86 3.52 -7.79 -4.31
C LEU A 86 3.09 -8.76 -5.40
N VAL A 87 3.12 -8.28 -6.65
CA VAL A 87 2.98 -9.10 -7.85
C VAL A 87 4.38 -9.37 -8.40
N ASP A 88 4.61 -10.61 -8.84
CA ASP A 88 5.89 -10.96 -9.46
C ASP A 88 6.08 -10.21 -10.79
N VAL A 89 7.15 -9.44 -10.87
CA VAL A 89 7.54 -8.64 -12.05
C VAL A 89 8.61 -9.32 -12.90
N ALA A 90 9.12 -10.51 -12.50
CA ALA A 90 10.18 -11.20 -13.24
C ALA A 90 9.75 -11.59 -14.65
N SER A 91 8.44 -11.85 -14.85
CA SER A 91 7.86 -12.14 -16.16
C SER A 91 7.47 -10.90 -16.97
N ALA A 92 7.73 -9.68 -16.44
CA ALA A 92 7.42 -8.45 -17.15
C ALA A 92 8.21 -8.35 -18.44
N ALA A 93 7.51 -8.13 -19.55
CA ALA A 93 8.11 -7.98 -20.86
C ALA A 93 8.13 -6.50 -21.28
N GLY A 94 9.15 -6.13 -22.05
CA GLY A 94 9.29 -4.79 -22.62
C GLY A 94 10.69 -4.23 -22.46
N GLU A 95 11.10 -3.45 -23.42
CA GLU A 95 12.44 -2.85 -23.45
C GLU A 95 12.67 -1.93 -22.24
N GLY A 96 11.65 -1.12 -21.85
CA GLY A 96 11.73 -0.23 -20.70
C GLY A 96 11.95 -0.95 -19.37
N VAL A 97 11.44 -2.19 -19.22
CA VAL A 97 11.70 -3.01 -18.03
C VAL A 97 13.15 -3.49 -18.02
N LYS A 98 13.60 -4.05 -19.15
CA LYS A 98 14.95 -4.61 -19.28
C LYS A 98 16.05 -3.55 -19.14
N SER A 99 15.81 -2.38 -19.74
CA SER A 99 16.75 -1.27 -19.71
C SER A 99 16.64 -0.37 -18.48
N ARG A 100 15.71 -0.67 -17.55
CA ARG A 100 15.39 0.17 -16.39
C ARG A 100 15.14 1.63 -16.80
N SER A 101 14.24 1.82 -17.75
CA SER A 101 13.91 3.14 -18.30
C SER A 101 12.41 3.43 -18.32
N LEU A 102 11.63 2.79 -17.43
CA LEU A 102 10.18 2.99 -17.30
C LEU A 102 9.82 4.45 -16.97
N ARG A 103 10.73 5.18 -16.29
CA ARG A 103 10.56 6.61 -16.00
C ARG A 103 10.37 7.46 -17.25
N GLN A 104 10.83 6.99 -18.39
CA GLN A 104 10.79 7.73 -19.67
C GLN A 104 9.51 7.48 -20.46
N CYS A 105 8.75 6.44 -20.15
CA CYS A 105 7.61 6.01 -20.96
C CYS A 105 6.27 6.64 -20.58
N ASN A 106 6.24 7.53 -19.61
CA ASN A 106 5.05 8.29 -19.17
C ASN A 106 3.79 7.44 -18.98
N GLY A 107 3.90 6.36 -18.22
CA GLY A 107 2.75 5.55 -17.81
C GLY A 107 2.68 4.14 -18.43
N CYS A 108 3.66 3.71 -19.24
CA CYS A 108 3.68 2.34 -19.76
C CYS A 108 3.77 1.29 -18.65
N GLU A 109 4.36 1.63 -17.51
CA GLU A 109 4.46 0.78 -16.33
C GLU A 109 3.09 0.33 -15.81
N ALA A 110 2.07 1.21 -15.91
CA ALA A 110 0.71 0.87 -15.53
C ALA A 110 0.13 -0.23 -16.41
N ALA A 111 0.29 -0.13 -17.73
CA ALA A 111 -0.17 -1.15 -18.66
C ALA A 111 0.56 -2.49 -18.47
N ILE A 112 1.86 -2.46 -18.13
CA ILE A 112 2.63 -3.66 -17.82
C ILE A 112 2.13 -4.29 -16.50
N ALA A 113 1.94 -3.49 -15.45
CA ALA A 113 1.42 -3.94 -14.18
C ALA A 113 0.03 -4.59 -14.31
N LEU A 114 -0.85 -4.00 -15.12
CA LEU A 114 -2.17 -4.55 -15.40
C LEU A 114 -2.08 -5.94 -16.04
N LYS A 115 -1.19 -6.14 -17.01
CA LYS A 115 -0.96 -7.44 -17.65
C LYS A 115 -0.46 -8.51 -16.68
N LEU A 116 0.28 -8.09 -15.63
CA LEU A 116 0.74 -8.96 -14.56
C LEU A 116 -0.34 -9.22 -13.49
N GLY A 117 -1.52 -8.60 -13.60
CA GLY A 117 -2.62 -8.76 -12.66
C GLY A 117 -2.50 -7.90 -11.41
N ALA A 118 -1.70 -6.83 -11.45
CA ALA A 118 -1.62 -5.83 -10.41
C ALA A 118 -2.71 -4.76 -10.56
N ASP A 119 -3.12 -4.18 -9.42
CA ASP A 119 -4.03 -3.04 -9.37
C ASP A 119 -3.28 -1.71 -9.49
N GLN A 120 -2.01 -1.71 -9.08
CA GLN A 120 -1.14 -0.53 -9.08
C GLN A 120 0.26 -0.86 -9.58
N SER A 121 0.92 0.13 -10.18
CA SER A 121 2.34 0.09 -10.52
C SER A 121 3.13 1.02 -9.61
N PHE A 122 4.35 0.62 -9.26
CA PHE A 122 5.32 1.43 -8.53
C PHE A 122 6.62 1.51 -9.34
N VAL A 123 7.06 2.73 -9.60
CA VAL A 123 8.37 3.02 -10.21
C VAL A 123 9.15 3.93 -9.27
N GLY A 124 10.35 3.48 -8.91
CA GLY A 124 11.29 4.24 -8.09
C GLY A 124 12.47 4.71 -8.93
N VAL A 125 12.96 5.91 -8.66
CA VAL A 125 14.09 6.51 -9.36
C VAL A 125 15.04 7.16 -8.35
N VAL A 126 16.32 6.89 -8.51
CA VAL A 126 17.40 7.65 -7.87
C VAL A 126 17.97 8.58 -8.91
N THR A 127 17.90 9.89 -8.68
CA THR A 127 18.53 10.90 -9.54
C THR A 127 19.86 11.33 -8.93
N ARG A 128 20.95 11.18 -9.67
CA ARG A 128 22.26 11.71 -9.30
C ARG A 128 22.37 13.13 -9.84
N ILE A 129 22.51 14.11 -8.95
CA ILE A 129 22.72 15.52 -9.30
C ILE A 129 24.23 15.84 -9.30
N SER A 130 24.93 15.30 -8.32
CA SER A 130 26.40 15.43 -8.19
C SER A 130 26.98 14.20 -7.48
N ARG A 131 28.26 14.21 -7.18
CA ARG A 131 28.91 13.15 -6.41
C ARG A 131 28.37 12.99 -4.99
N THR A 132 27.77 14.02 -4.43
CA THR A 132 27.33 14.06 -3.03
C THR A 132 25.86 14.40 -2.87
N GLU A 133 25.15 14.62 -3.98
CA GLU A 133 23.77 15.06 -3.97
C GLU A 133 22.91 14.16 -4.85
N TYR A 134 21.91 13.56 -4.24
CA TYR A 134 20.97 12.65 -4.87
C TYR A 134 19.54 12.99 -4.48
N VAL A 135 18.61 12.63 -5.33
CA VAL A 135 17.17 12.66 -5.04
C VAL A 135 16.62 11.25 -5.21
N VAL A 136 15.89 10.77 -4.24
CA VAL A 136 15.07 9.57 -4.40
C VAL A 136 13.62 9.98 -4.61
N ARG A 137 12.97 9.40 -5.59
CA ARG A 137 11.56 9.61 -5.87
C ARG A 137 10.86 8.30 -6.18
N PHE A 138 9.56 8.25 -5.95
CA PHE A 138 8.72 7.19 -6.47
C PHE A 138 7.39 7.73 -6.97
N GLN A 139 6.77 6.98 -7.86
CA GLN A 139 5.43 7.22 -8.37
C GLN A 139 4.63 5.93 -8.35
N ILE A 140 3.36 6.05 -7.93
CA ILE A 140 2.37 4.99 -8.02
C ILE A 140 1.28 5.43 -8.98
N ARG A 141 0.91 4.55 -9.90
CA ARG A 141 -0.23 4.74 -10.81
C ARG A 141 -1.26 3.62 -10.66
N ASP A 142 -2.50 3.96 -10.91
CA ASP A 142 -3.55 2.97 -11.13
C ASP A 142 -3.25 2.19 -12.42
N ALA A 143 -3.24 0.86 -12.32
CA ALA A 143 -2.84 0.02 -13.45
C ALA A 143 -3.86 0.02 -14.59
N ARG A 144 -5.14 0.27 -14.31
CA ARG A 144 -6.22 0.26 -15.31
C ARG A 144 -6.30 1.56 -16.08
N THR A 145 -6.20 2.68 -15.36
CA THR A 145 -6.41 4.01 -15.93
C THR A 145 -5.11 4.71 -16.31
N GLY A 146 -3.96 4.27 -15.76
CA GLY A 146 -2.68 4.96 -15.88
C GLY A 146 -2.62 6.26 -15.08
N ALA A 147 -3.66 6.61 -14.35
CA ALA A 147 -3.71 7.84 -13.55
C ALA A 147 -2.70 7.80 -12.40
N PRO A 148 -1.98 8.90 -12.13
CA PRO A 148 -1.10 8.97 -10.98
C PRO A 148 -1.92 9.00 -9.68
N ILE A 149 -1.57 8.15 -8.72
CA ILE A 149 -2.18 8.08 -7.40
C ILE A 149 -1.32 8.85 -6.40
N ILE A 150 -0.02 8.56 -6.38
CA ILE A 150 0.95 9.16 -5.46
C ILE A 150 2.25 9.41 -6.21
N ALA A 151 2.85 10.57 -5.96
CA ALA A 151 4.23 10.85 -6.31
C ALA A 151 4.90 11.52 -5.10
N ARG A 152 6.09 11.06 -4.73
CA ARG A 152 6.88 11.58 -3.61
C ARG A 152 8.35 11.63 -3.98
N GLN A 153 9.05 12.59 -3.40
CA GLN A 153 10.50 12.70 -3.51
C GLN A 153 11.12 13.20 -2.22
N SER A 154 12.40 12.91 -2.04
CA SER A 154 13.21 13.39 -0.93
C SER A 154 14.66 13.55 -1.39
N ASP A 155 15.28 14.62 -0.93
CA ASP A 155 16.70 14.86 -1.16
C ASP A 155 17.54 13.97 -0.25
N LEU A 156 18.57 13.38 -0.81
CA LEU A 156 19.56 12.60 -0.08
C LEU A 156 20.86 13.41 -0.05
N ARG A 157 21.11 14.06 1.06
CA ARG A 157 22.41 14.74 1.31
C ARG A 157 23.38 13.71 1.87
N ILE A 158 24.58 13.72 1.35
CA ILE A 158 25.73 12.89 1.73
C ILE A 158 25.76 11.59 0.93
N GLY A 159 26.52 11.65 -0.14
CA GLY A 159 26.86 10.56 -0.99
C GLY A 159 27.58 9.46 -0.26
N ALA A 160 26.86 8.47 0.10
CA ALA A 160 27.39 7.15 0.15
C ALA A 160 26.30 6.27 -0.46
N ASP A 161 26.74 5.36 -1.29
CA ASP A 161 25.90 4.40 -1.99
C ASP A 161 24.91 3.67 -1.05
N TYR A 162 25.24 3.56 0.22
CA TYR A 162 24.39 2.98 1.27
C TYR A 162 23.24 3.86 1.73
N SER A 163 23.14 5.12 1.30
CA SER A 163 22.05 6.01 1.68
C SER A 163 20.78 5.80 0.85
N TRP A 164 20.88 5.24 -0.35
CA TRP A 164 19.75 5.09 -1.28
C TRP A 164 18.65 4.20 -0.71
N ASN A 165 18.99 3.04 -0.19
CA ASN A 165 18.01 2.11 0.40
C ASN A 165 17.33 2.69 1.65
N ARG A 166 18.07 3.36 2.52
CA ARG A 166 17.50 4.01 3.71
C ARG A 166 16.62 5.20 3.33
N GLY A 167 17.06 6.02 2.38
CA GLY A 167 16.28 7.13 1.88
C GLY A 167 14.97 6.68 1.24
N ALA A 168 15.01 5.66 0.40
CA ALA A 168 13.83 5.08 -0.21
C ALA A 168 12.87 4.47 0.83
N ALA A 169 13.39 3.73 1.80
CA ALA A 169 12.59 3.16 2.88
C ALA A 169 11.89 4.25 3.72
N SER A 170 12.64 5.30 4.08
CA SER A 170 12.08 6.44 4.83
C SER A 170 10.98 7.14 4.02
N LEU A 171 11.23 7.40 2.73
CA LEU A 171 10.27 8.05 1.85
C LEU A 171 9.01 7.21 1.63
N ILE A 172 9.15 5.88 1.50
CA ILE A 172 8.01 4.97 1.36
C ILE A 172 7.20 4.94 2.66
N ASN A 173 7.84 4.82 3.81
CA ASN A 173 7.14 4.83 5.09
C ASN A 173 6.36 6.13 5.28
N SER A 174 7.01 7.28 5.19
CA SER A 174 6.36 8.58 5.44
C SER A 174 5.41 9.01 4.31
N GLY A 175 5.72 8.70 3.06
CA GLY A 175 4.98 9.18 1.89
C GLY A 175 3.87 8.26 1.39
N LEU A 176 3.96 6.96 1.69
CA LEU A 176 3.00 5.94 1.23
C LEU A 176 2.27 5.27 2.38
N LEU A 177 2.96 4.92 3.46
CA LEU A 177 2.42 4.05 4.50
C LEU A 177 1.83 4.83 5.68
N ASP A 178 2.39 5.98 6.06
CA ASP A 178 1.92 6.81 7.18
C ASP A 178 0.74 7.72 6.83
N ASN A 179 0.43 7.90 5.55
CA ASN A 179 -0.75 8.65 5.12
C ASN A 179 -2.04 7.82 5.39
N ARG A 180 -2.57 8.00 6.60
CA ARG A 180 -3.92 7.55 7.01
C ARG A 180 -4.94 8.66 6.83
#